data_2edcf86ad532519faac8fc7e62a3615e
#
_entry.id   2edcf86ad532519faac8fc7e62a3615e
#
_cell.length_a   1.000
_cell.length_b   1.000
_cell.length_c   1.000
_cell.angle_alpha   90.00
_cell.angle_beta   90.00
_cell.angle_gamma   90.00
#
_symmetry.space_group_name_H-M   'P 1'
#
loop_
_entity.id
_entity.type
_entity.pdbx_description
1 polymer ?
#
loop_
_entity_poly.entity_id
_entity_poly.type
_entity_poly.pdbx_seq_one_letter_code
_entity_poly.pdbx_strand_id
1 'polypeptide(L)'
;EQETKGMIAAYDDLLSINYFGEWRKAYWTERYTDILDAVGAAFFDRKEVLARAETLDGDLFQKAMAFGGEDYAFLCCLSYRHSIAAHKLVTDENGEVIFLSKENDSNGCIGTVDVSYPSVPLFLLYQTEYVKGMLRPLFRFAACDVWEYDFAPHDVGRYPYAWGQVYGLNKDNRKGDFSGESGDVFPPFYMY
;
A
#
# COMPACT_ATOMS: atom_id res chain seq x y z
N GLU A 1 -5.40 -26.94 33.76
CA GLU A 1 -5.32 -25.71 32.94
C GLU A 1 -4.81 -26.10 31.56
N GLN A 2 -5.53 -25.71 30.52
CA GLN A 2 -5.13 -26.00 29.15
C GLN A 2 -4.11 -24.95 28.72
N GLU A 3 -2.87 -25.38 28.56
CA GLU A 3 -1.78 -24.46 28.14
C GLU A 3 -1.97 -24.09 26.66
N THR A 4 -2.24 -22.84 26.37
CA THR A 4 -2.35 -22.33 25.01
C THR A 4 -0.95 -21.95 24.50
N LYS A 5 -0.51 -22.58 23.42
CA LYS A 5 0.73 -22.26 22.73
C LYS A 5 0.42 -21.40 21.50
N GLY A 6 1.15 -20.30 21.34
CA GLY A 6 1.04 -19.42 20.18
C GLY A 6 2.36 -19.40 19.40
N MET A 7 2.26 -19.13 18.10
CA MET A 7 3.38 -18.91 17.22
C MET A 7 3.18 -17.59 16.47
N ILE A 8 4.26 -16.82 16.31
CA ILE A 8 4.26 -15.61 15.46
C ILE A 8 5.11 -15.94 14.23
N ALA A 9 4.54 -15.73 13.06
CA ALA A 9 5.26 -15.74 11.79
C ALA A 9 5.46 -14.30 11.33
N ALA A 10 6.66 -13.94 10.94
CA ALA A 10 7.01 -12.62 10.46
C ALA A 10 7.81 -12.70 9.17
N TYR A 11 7.63 -11.72 8.29
CA TYR A 11 8.34 -11.58 7.03
C TYR A 11 8.91 -10.18 6.94
N ASP A 12 10.16 -10.10 6.53
CA ASP A 12 10.85 -8.82 6.27
C ASP A 12 11.36 -8.83 4.83
N ASP A 13 10.90 -7.89 4.03
CA ASP A 13 11.38 -7.69 2.66
C ASP A 13 12.63 -6.79 2.59
N LEU A 14 13.17 -6.38 3.75
CA LEU A 14 14.34 -5.51 3.94
C LEU A 14 14.19 -4.15 3.25
N LEU A 15 13.93 -4.16 1.95
CA LEU A 15 13.67 -3.02 1.10
C LEU A 15 12.34 -3.24 0.40
N SER A 16 11.32 -2.52 0.83
CA SER A 16 9.93 -2.78 0.46
C SER A 16 9.54 -2.24 -0.90
N ILE A 17 9.83 -0.96 -1.14
CA ILE A 17 9.45 -0.25 -2.37
C ILE A 17 10.62 0.64 -2.80
N ASN A 18 10.94 0.60 -4.09
CA ASN A 18 11.74 1.66 -4.70
C ASN A 18 10.80 2.80 -5.09
N TYR A 19 10.82 3.87 -4.31
CA TYR A 19 9.94 5.01 -4.49
C TYR A 19 10.70 6.14 -5.17
N PHE A 20 10.46 6.33 -6.45
CA PHE A 20 11.11 7.33 -7.29
C PHE A 20 12.65 7.33 -7.16
N GLY A 21 13.25 6.13 -7.29
CA GLY A 21 14.70 5.94 -7.24
C GLY A 21 15.26 5.60 -5.86
N GLU A 22 14.52 5.84 -4.79
CA GLU A 22 14.98 5.56 -3.43
C GLU A 22 14.26 4.36 -2.81
N TRP A 23 15.04 3.44 -2.26
CA TRP A 23 14.50 2.31 -1.55
C TRP A 23 13.94 2.71 -0.19
N ARG A 24 12.68 2.38 0.05
CA ARG A 24 11.99 2.56 1.33
C ARG A 24 11.83 1.22 2.04
N LYS A 25 11.99 1.27 3.35
CA LYS A 25 11.72 0.13 4.22
C LYS A 25 10.22 0.05 4.54
N ALA A 26 9.77 -1.10 5.04
CA ALA A 26 8.41 -1.25 5.50
C ALA A 26 8.11 -0.31 6.68
N TYR A 27 6.87 0.14 6.79
CA TYR A 27 6.43 1.12 7.80
C TYR A 27 6.75 0.72 9.26
N TRP A 28 6.80 -0.57 9.57
CA TRP A 28 7.12 -1.04 10.93
C TRP A 28 8.52 -0.62 11.39
N THR A 29 9.45 -0.38 10.46
CA THR A 29 10.83 0.07 10.77
C THR A 29 10.90 1.48 11.34
N GLU A 30 9.81 2.26 11.28
CA GLU A 30 9.69 3.54 11.97
C GLU A 30 9.66 3.39 13.50
N ARG A 31 9.30 2.20 13.99
CA ARG A 31 9.13 1.93 15.43
C ARG A 31 10.12 0.92 15.99
N TYR A 32 10.62 0.01 15.18
CA TYR A 32 11.43 -1.13 15.60
C TYR A 32 12.76 -1.17 14.86
N THR A 33 13.81 -1.55 15.58
CA THR A 33 15.19 -1.56 15.05
C THR A 33 15.40 -2.66 14.02
N ASP A 34 14.78 -3.82 14.25
CA ASP A 34 14.86 -4.99 13.38
C ASP A 34 13.60 -5.87 13.53
N ILE A 35 13.52 -6.93 12.74
CA ILE A 35 12.38 -7.84 12.74
C ILE A 35 12.23 -8.59 14.07
N LEU A 36 13.31 -8.88 14.80
CA LEU A 36 13.26 -9.58 16.08
C LEU A 36 12.70 -8.67 17.18
N ASP A 37 13.05 -7.39 17.15
CA ASP A 37 12.50 -6.36 18.03
C ASP A 37 10.98 -6.23 17.80
N ALA A 38 10.56 -6.13 16.53
CA ALA A 38 9.15 -6.08 16.15
C ALA A 38 8.38 -7.34 16.59
N VAL A 39 8.95 -8.53 16.43
CA VAL A 39 8.34 -9.80 16.86
C VAL A 39 8.26 -9.86 18.38
N GLY A 40 9.31 -9.42 19.08
CA GLY A 40 9.32 -9.31 20.54
C GLY A 40 8.19 -8.43 21.07
N ALA A 41 8.04 -7.23 20.51
CA ALA A 41 6.95 -6.31 20.84
C ALA A 41 5.58 -6.94 20.54
N ALA A 42 5.40 -7.53 19.36
CA ALA A 42 4.15 -8.20 19.00
C ALA A 42 3.78 -9.34 19.96
N PHE A 43 4.78 -10.07 20.46
CA PHE A 43 4.56 -11.11 21.46
C PHE A 43 4.07 -10.56 22.79
N PHE A 44 4.68 -9.46 23.27
CA PHE A 44 4.28 -8.81 24.52
C PHE A 44 2.90 -8.17 24.40
N ASP A 45 2.64 -7.47 23.31
CA ASP A 45 1.40 -6.69 23.12
C ASP A 45 0.25 -7.55 22.59
N ARG A 46 0.46 -8.84 22.30
CA ARG A 46 -0.50 -9.70 21.59
C ARG A 46 -1.92 -9.70 22.16
N LYS A 47 -2.04 -9.68 23.49
CA LYS A 47 -3.36 -9.70 24.15
C LYS A 47 -4.13 -8.40 23.88
N GLU A 48 -3.45 -7.28 23.97
CA GLU A 48 -4.03 -5.96 23.71
C GLU A 48 -4.37 -5.82 22.23
N VAL A 49 -3.44 -6.20 21.33
CA VAL A 49 -3.65 -6.14 19.88
C VAL A 49 -4.83 -7.00 19.46
N LEU A 50 -4.93 -8.24 19.97
CA LEU A 50 -6.05 -9.13 19.68
C LEU A 50 -7.37 -8.56 20.19
N ALA A 51 -7.43 -8.04 21.42
CA ALA A 51 -8.65 -7.44 21.97
C ALA A 51 -9.11 -6.22 21.17
N ARG A 52 -8.18 -5.38 20.71
CA ARG A 52 -8.49 -4.24 19.82
C ARG A 52 -8.99 -4.70 18.45
N ALA A 53 -8.37 -5.74 17.88
CA ALA A 53 -8.80 -6.32 16.61
C ALA A 53 -10.22 -6.92 16.72
N GLU A 54 -10.49 -7.68 17.76
CA GLU A 54 -11.83 -8.24 18.05
C GLU A 54 -12.90 -7.15 18.22
N THR A 55 -12.53 -6.04 18.88
CA THR A 55 -13.42 -4.89 19.05
C THR A 55 -13.75 -4.25 17.71
N LEU A 56 -12.74 -4.02 16.87
CA LEU A 56 -12.92 -3.42 15.53
C LEU A 56 -13.73 -4.34 14.62
N ASP A 57 -13.39 -5.62 14.57
CA ASP A 57 -14.07 -6.62 13.76
C ASP A 57 -15.56 -6.77 14.20
N GLY A 58 -15.80 -6.80 15.50
CA GLY A 58 -17.14 -6.88 16.06
C GLY A 58 -17.98 -5.64 15.75
N ASP A 59 -17.42 -4.46 15.88
CA ASP A 59 -18.11 -3.20 15.58
C ASP A 59 -18.46 -3.10 14.08
N LEU A 60 -17.53 -3.43 13.20
CA LEU A 60 -17.75 -3.48 11.78
C LEU A 60 -18.85 -4.50 11.41
N PHE A 61 -18.75 -5.71 11.96
CA PHE A 61 -19.72 -6.78 11.72
C PHE A 61 -21.12 -6.37 12.16
N GLN A 62 -21.28 -5.83 13.37
CA GLN A 62 -22.58 -5.45 13.90
C GLN A 62 -23.23 -4.30 13.11
N LYS A 63 -22.42 -3.30 12.69
CA LYS A 63 -22.94 -2.21 11.84
C LYS A 63 -23.38 -2.73 10.49
N ALA A 64 -22.59 -3.56 9.84
CA ALA A 64 -22.92 -4.15 8.55
C ALA A 64 -24.11 -5.11 8.64
N MET A 65 -24.20 -5.91 9.71
CA MET A 65 -25.30 -6.81 10.01
C MET A 65 -26.63 -6.06 10.12
N ALA A 66 -26.63 -4.95 10.85
CA ALA A 66 -27.82 -4.09 11.02
C ALA A 66 -28.28 -3.46 9.70
N PHE A 67 -27.35 -3.23 8.76
CA PHE A 67 -27.66 -2.61 7.48
C PHE A 67 -28.10 -3.62 6.41
N GLY A 68 -27.42 -4.77 6.28
CA GLY A 68 -27.64 -5.69 5.17
C GLY A 68 -27.73 -7.19 5.53
N GLY A 69 -27.73 -7.54 6.82
CA GLY A 69 -27.78 -8.92 7.29
C GLY A 69 -26.43 -9.61 7.31
N GLU A 70 -26.44 -10.91 7.62
CA GLU A 70 -25.24 -11.67 7.94
C GLU A 70 -24.26 -11.79 6.77
N ASP A 71 -24.74 -12.16 5.60
CA ASP A 71 -23.88 -12.31 4.41
C ASP A 71 -23.21 -10.99 4.03
N TYR A 72 -23.94 -9.88 4.14
CA TYR A 72 -23.39 -8.55 3.91
C TYR A 72 -22.33 -8.19 4.95
N ALA A 73 -22.53 -8.54 6.22
CA ALA A 73 -21.56 -8.31 7.27
C ALA A 73 -20.26 -9.08 7.02
N PHE A 74 -20.35 -10.36 6.65
CA PHE A 74 -19.18 -11.15 6.26
C PHE A 74 -18.45 -10.55 5.07
N LEU A 75 -19.16 -10.13 4.04
CA LEU A 75 -18.59 -9.51 2.86
C LEU A 75 -17.85 -8.22 3.22
N CYS A 76 -18.42 -7.38 4.07
CA CYS A 76 -17.78 -6.14 4.53
C CYS A 76 -16.49 -6.41 5.31
N CYS A 77 -16.52 -7.35 6.27
CA CYS A 77 -15.34 -7.71 7.05
C CYS A 77 -14.23 -8.31 6.18
N LEU A 78 -14.58 -9.18 5.24
CA LEU A 78 -13.63 -9.78 4.31
C LEU A 78 -13.02 -8.73 3.39
N SER A 79 -13.84 -7.85 2.82
CA SER A 79 -13.38 -6.77 1.93
C SER A 79 -12.47 -5.79 2.65
N TYR A 80 -12.77 -5.45 3.91
CA TYR A 80 -11.90 -4.61 4.73
C TYR A 80 -10.49 -5.24 4.88
N ARG A 81 -10.43 -6.51 5.25
CA ARG A 81 -9.15 -7.23 5.40
C ARG A 81 -8.39 -7.35 4.09
N HIS A 82 -9.07 -7.67 3.00
CA HIS A 82 -8.45 -7.75 1.68
C HIS A 82 -7.92 -6.39 1.21
N SER A 83 -8.67 -5.31 1.43
CA SER A 83 -8.23 -3.97 1.07
C SER A 83 -6.94 -3.58 1.81
N ILE A 84 -6.83 -3.85 3.11
CA ILE A 84 -5.60 -3.60 3.87
C ILE A 84 -4.46 -4.48 3.35
N ALA A 85 -4.70 -5.79 3.20
CA ALA A 85 -3.67 -6.75 2.78
C ALA A 85 -3.14 -6.50 1.36
N ALA A 86 -3.97 -5.93 0.49
CA ALA A 86 -3.61 -5.61 -0.89
C ALA A 86 -2.75 -4.33 -1.02
N HIS A 87 -2.48 -3.63 0.07
CA HIS A 87 -1.68 -2.42 0.04
C HIS A 87 -0.31 -2.60 0.69
N LYS A 88 0.65 -1.83 0.22
CA LYS A 88 1.96 -1.67 0.84
C LYS A 88 2.05 -0.31 1.52
N LEU A 89 2.44 -0.31 2.78
CA LEU A 89 2.60 0.88 3.60
C LEU A 89 4.09 1.17 3.82
N VAL A 90 4.52 2.35 3.41
CA VAL A 90 5.88 2.88 3.64
C VAL A 90 5.77 4.38 3.94
N THR A 91 6.90 5.03 4.22
CA THR A 91 7.02 6.49 4.29
C THR A 91 7.92 7.00 3.17
N ASP A 92 7.68 8.23 2.73
CA ASP A 92 8.58 8.93 1.81
C ASP A 92 9.77 9.59 2.55
N GLU A 93 10.54 10.40 1.84
CA GLU A 93 11.70 11.14 2.38
C GLU A 93 11.32 12.20 3.43
N ASN A 94 10.06 12.62 3.46
CA ASN A 94 9.54 13.61 4.40
C ASN A 94 8.83 12.96 5.60
N GLY A 95 8.78 11.62 5.65
CA GLY A 95 8.03 10.86 6.64
C GLY A 95 6.53 10.83 6.37
N GLU A 96 6.08 11.25 5.18
CA GLU A 96 4.68 11.19 4.80
C GLU A 96 4.28 9.77 4.40
N VAL A 97 3.08 9.37 4.79
CA VAL A 97 2.55 8.04 4.47
C VAL A 97 2.38 7.86 2.97
N ILE A 98 2.89 6.75 2.46
CA ILE A 98 2.67 6.23 1.12
C ILE A 98 1.97 4.88 1.25
N PHE A 99 0.80 4.75 0.61
CA PHE A 99 -0.06 3.58 0.73
C PHE A 99 -0.45 3.08 -0.65
N LEU A 100 0.30 2.10 -1.15
CA LEU A 100 0.23 1.64 -2.54
C LEU A 100 -0.61 0.37 -2.64
N SER A 101 -1.71 0.44 -3.39
CA SER A 101 -2.41 -0.76 -3.83
C SER A 101 -1.50 -1.63 -4.70
N LYS A 102 -1.63 -2.95 -4.58
CA LYS A 102 -0.93 -3.92 -5.42
C LYS A 102 -1.95 -4.73 -6.19
N GLU A 103 -1.85 -4.72 -7.50
CA GLU A 103 -2.57 -5.69 -8.30
C GLU A 103 -1.92 -7.06 -8.15
N ASN A 104 -2.66 -8.00 -7.58
CA ASN A 104 -2.08 -9.27 -7.17
C ASN A 104 -2.12 -10.34 -8.26
N ASP A 105 -3.05 -10.24 -9.20
CA ASP A 105 -3.30 -11.28 -10.19
C ASP A 105 -3.06 -10.81 -11.64
N SER A 106 -3.50 -9.63 -12.01
CA SER A 106 -3.53 -9.21 -13.42
C SER A 106 -2.15 -8.86 -13.99
N ASN A 107 -1.43 -7.91 -13.40
CA ASN A 107 -0.22 -7.35 -14.00
C ASN A 107 0.87 -6.90 -13.04
N GLY A 108 0.58 -6.86 -11.75
CA GLY A 108 1.51 -6.42 -10.71
C GLY A 108 1.72 -4.90 -10.64
N CYS A 109 0.86 -4.10 -11.25
CA CYS A 109 0.89 -2.64 -11.08
C CYS A 109 0.62 -2.24 -9.64
N ILE A 110 1.16 -1.08 -9.25
CA ILE A 110 1.00 -0.50 -7.92
C ILE A 110 0.49 0.93 -8.01
N GLY A 111 -0.31 1.31 -7.01
CA GLY A 111 -0.94 2.62 -6.97
C GLY A 111 -1.94 2.84 -8.12
N THR A 112 -2.50 1.76 -8.66
CA THR A 112 -3.45 1.79 -9.76
C THR A 112 -4.73 2.51 -9.33
N VAL A 113 -5.14 3.51 -10.09
CA VAL A 113 -6.24 4.42 -9.71
C VAL A 113 -7.56 3.69 -9.62
N ASP A 114 -7.89 2.88 -10.59
CA ASP A 114 -9.17 2.14 -10.65
C ASP A 114 -9.25 1.01 -9.61
N VAL A 115 -8.10 0.50 -9.14
CA VAL A 115 -8.02 -0.45 -8.02
C VAL A 115 -8.12 0.28 -6.66
N SER A 116 -7.46 1.43 -6.53
CA SER A 116 -7.48 2.23 -5.30
C SER A 116 -8.83 2.91 -5.08
N TYR A 117 -9.44 3.45 -6.14
CA TYR A 117 -10.66 4.24 -6.07
C TYR A 117 -11.83 3.53 -5.35
N PRO A 118 -12.13 2.25 -5.59
CA PRO A 118 -13.20 1.55 -4.88
C PRO A 118 -12.95 1.41 -3.38
N SER A 119 -11.70 1.42 -2.94
CA SER A 119 -11.34 1.31 -1.51
C SER A 119 -11.30 2.66 -0.78
N VAL A 120 -11.27 3.78 -1.50
CA VAL A 120 -11.21 5.12 -0.92
C VAL A 120 -12.30 5.39 0.11
N PRO A 121 -13.60 5.07 -0.10
CA PRO A 121 -14.63 5.30 0.89
C PRO A 121 -14.36 4.62 2.24
N LEU A 122 -13.79 3.41 2.22
CA LEU A 122 -13.38 2.68 3.41
C LEU A 122 -12.34 3.47 4.20
N PHE A 123 -11.29 3.93 3.53
CA PHE A 123 -10.19 4.64 4.18
C PHE A 123 -10.55 6.08 4.55
N LEU A 124 -11.49 6.72 3.85
CA LEU A 124 -12.07 7.99 4.30
C LEU A 124 -12.80 7.85 5.64
N LEU A 125 -13.41 6.70 5.87
CA LEU A 125 -14.14 6.43 7.11
C LEU A 125 -13.21 6.11 8.28
N TYR A 126 -12.14 5.35 8.04
CA TYR A 126 -11.32 4.79 9.11
C TYR A 126 -9.92 5.41 9.22
N GLN A 127 -9.31 5.83 8.12
CA GLN A 127 -7.94 6.35 8.11
C GLN A 127 -7.67 7.23 6.88
N THR A 128 -8.05 8.50 6.96
CA THR A 128 -7.93 9.47 5.86
C THR A 128 -6.51 9.67 5.37
N GLU A 129 -5.50 9.47 6.24
CA GLU A 129 -4.09 9.59 5.84
C GLU A 129 -3.68 8.53 4.80
N TYR A 130 -4.34 7.35 4.80
CA TYR A 130 -4.11 6.35 3.77
C TYR A 130 -4.61 6.80 2.40
N VAL A 131 -5.72 7.55 2.34
CA VAL A 131 -6.19 8.14 1.07
C VAL A 131 -5.18 9.14 0.51
N LYS A 132 -4.62 9.99 1.36
CA LYS A 132 -3.52 10.87 0.95
C LYS A 132 -2.31 10.06 0.48
N GLY A 133 -1.97 9.00 1.20
CA GLY A 133 -0.89 8.08 0.84
C GLY A 133 -1.08 7.38 -0.51
N MET A 134 -2.33 7.12 -0.92
CA MET A 134 -2.65 6.61 -2.26
C MET A 134 -2.45 7.68 -3.35
N LEU A 135 -2.77 8.93 -3.05
CA LEU A 135 -2.75 10.02 -4.04
C LEU A 135 -1.35 10.64 -4.23
N ARG A 136 -0.53 10.70 -3.18
CA ARG A 136 0.81 11.31 -3.23
C ARG A 136 1.68 10.78 -4.38
N PRO A 137 1.84 9.47 -4.57
CA PRO A 137 2.66 8.96 -5.67
C PRO A 137 2.10 9.30 -7.05
N LEU A 138 0.78 9.32 -7.21
CA LEU A 138 0.12 9.70 -8.45
C LEU A 138 0.39 11.17 -8.78
N PHE A 139 0.19 12.06 -7.81
CA PHE A 139 0.46 13.49 -8.00
C PHE A 139 1.95 13.77 -8.21
N ARG A 140 2.83 13.06 -7.49
CA ARG A 140 4.28 13.19 -7.69
C ARG A 140 4.66 12.82 -9.11
N PHE A 141 4.15 11.70 -9.64
CA PHE A 141 4.45 11.30 -11.02
C PHE A 141 3.81 12.24 -12.04
N ALA A 142 2.55 12.63 -11.84
CA ALA A 142 1.87 13.59 -12.71
C ALA A 142 2.54 14.97 -12.76
N ALA A 143 3.32 15.34 -11.76
CA ALA A 143 4.09 16.58 -11.71
C ALA A 143 5.48 16.46 -12.35
N CYS A 144 5.90 15.27 -12.79
CA CYS A 144 7.17 15.08 -13.48
C CYS A 144 7.06 15.51 -14.95
N ASP A 145 8.12 16.08 -15.49
CA ASP A 145 8.18 16.53 -16.90
C ASP A 145 7.91 15.42 -17.92
N VAL A 146 8.15 14.16 -17.51
CA VAL A 146 7.89 12.98 -18.35
C VAL A 146 6.40 12.71 -18.55
N TRP A 147 5.54 13.18 -17.64
CA TRP A 147 4.09 13.07 -17.77
C TRP A 147 3.54 14.29 -18.49
N GLU A 148 3.37 14.19 -19.78
CA GLU A 148 3.00 15.31 -20.65
C GLU A 148 1.48 15.50 -20.80
N TYR A 149 0.66 14.71 -20.08
CA TYR A 149 -0.79 14.72 -20.20
C TYR A 149 -1.46 15.56 -19.12
N ASP A 150 -2.66 16.05 -19.42
CA ASP A 150 -3.51 16.83 -18.50
C ASP A 150 -4.47 15.97 -17.66
N PHE A 151 -4.31 14.66 -17.67
CA PHE A 151 -5.06 13.71 -16.87
C PHE A 151 -4.14 12.90 -15.95
N ALA A 152 -4.73 12.29 -14.93
CA ALA A 152 -3.96 11.48 -13.97
C ALA A 152 -3.39 10.20 -14.60
N PRO A 153 -2.18 9.77 -14.21
CA PRO A 153 -1.65 8.48 -14.60
C PRO A 153 -2.52 7.34 -14.06
N HIS A 154 -2.54 6.22 -14.79
CA HIS A 154 -3.29 5.04 -14.41
C HIS A 154 -2.72 4.34 -13.17
N ASP A 155 -1.41 4.26 -13.07
CA ASP A 155 -0.65 3.61 -11.99
C ASP A 155 0.67 4.35 -11.76
N VAL A 156 1.45 3.89 -10.79
CA VAL A 156 2.77 4.48 -10.49
C VAL A 156 3.92 3.50 -10.63
N GLY A 157 3.67 2.34 -11.24
CA GLY A 157 4.72 1.37 -11.53
C GLY A 157 4.30 -0.08 -11.35
N ARG A 158 5.30 -0.96 -11.40
CA ARG A 158 5.15 -2.39 -11.13
C ARG A 158 5.94 -2.75 -9.87
N TYR A 159 5.29 -3.45 -8.95
CA TYR A 159 5.92 -3.88 -7.71
C TYR A 159 7.29 -4.56 -7.96
N PRO A 160 8.36 -4.18 -7.24
CA PRO A 160 8.40 -3.22 -6.13
C PRO A 160 8.76 -1.78 -6.53
N TYR A 161 8.65 -1.40 -7.79
CA TYR A 161 9.11 -0.12 -8.33
C TYR A 161 7.97 0.86 -8.54
N ALA A 162 7.94 1.91 -7.72
CA ALA A 162 7.01 3.04 -7.85
C ALA A 162 7.72 4.21 -8.55
N TRP A 163 7.85 4.12 -9.88
CA TRP A 163 8.62 5.05 -10.70
C TRP A 163 7.79 5.84 -11.71
N GLY A 164 6.55 5.41 -11.96
CA GLY A 164 5.67 5.96 -12.96
C GLY A 164 4.89 4.90 -13.70
N GLN A 165 3.95 5.31 -14.52
CA GLN A 165 2.97 4.45 -15.16
C GLN A 165 3.59 3.36 -16.03
N VAL A 166 3.11 2.10 -15.86
CA VAL A 166 3.59 0.94 -16.63
C VAL A 166 3.06 0.96 -18.06
N TYR A 167 1.77 1.20 -18.23
CA TYR A 167 1.10 1.27 -19.52
C TYR A 167 1.13 2.71 -20.04
N GLY A 168 2.29 3.31 -20.05
CA GLY A 168 2.39 4.70 -20.38
C GLY A 168 2.68 4.94 -21.83
N LEU A 169 1.95 5.84 -22.37
CA LEU A 169 2.24 6.50 -23.61
C LEU A 169 2.78 7.86 -23.23
N ASN A 170 4.09 8.07 -23.32
CA ASN A 170 4.57 9.41 -23.57
C ASN A 170 4.24 9.76 -25.04
N LYS A 171 4.15 11.02 -25.39
CA LYS A 171 3.77 11.50 -26.74
C LYS A 171 4.54 10.83 -27.87
N ASP A 172 5.76 10.41 -27.61
CA ASP A 172 6.66 9.85 -28.59
C ASP A 172 6.64 8.33 -28.60
N ASN A 173 5.80 7.68 -27.78
CA ASN A 173 5.81 6.24 -27.57
C ASN A 173 7.22 5.71 -27.25
N ARG A 174 8.05 6.57 -26.68
CA ARG A 174 9.41 6.22 -26.27
C ARG A 174 9.33 5.44 -24.99
N LYS A 175 10.11 4.39 -24.93
CA LYS A 175 10.55 3.83 -23.66
C LYS A 175 11.30 4.96 -22.98
N GLY A 176 10.74 5.53 -21.91
CA GLY A 176 11.45 6.55 -21.17
C GLY A 176 12.76 5.96 -20.71
N ASP A 177 13.85 6.47 -21.21
CA ASP A 177 15.16 6.15 -20.70
C ASP A 177 15.37 6.95 -19.42
N PHE A 178 14.85 6.42 -18.34
CA PHE A 178 15.08 6.94 -16.99
C PHE A 178 16.36 6.35 -16.42
N SER A 179 17.38 6.13 -17.27
CA SER A 179 18.70 5.75 -16.78
C SER A 179 19.23 6.86 -15.91
N GLY A 180 19.57 6.57 -14.68
CA GLY A 180 20.13 7.57 -13.75
C GLY A 180 21.44 8.22 -14.18
N GLU A 181 21.89 8.00 -15.41
CA GLU A 181 23.03 8.66 -16.03
C GLU A 181 22.75 10.12 -16.45
N SER A 182 21.50 10.48 -16.61
CA SER A 182 21.09 11.87 -16.93
C SER A 182 20.87 12.75 -15.70
N GLY A 183 21.08 12.23 -14.50
CA GLY A 183 20.72 12.94 -13.26
C GLY A 183 19.23 12.87 -12.94
N ASP A 184 18.45 12.22 -13.78
CA ASP A 184 17.05 11.95 -13.54
C ASP A 184 16.90 10.78 -12.56
N VAL A 185 15.99 10.93 -11.63
CA VAL A 185 15.81 10.09 -10.45
C VAL A 185 15.28 8.68 -10.80
N PHE A 186 14.96 8.42 -12.07
CA PHE A 186 14.23 7.23 -12.47
C PHE A 186 15.09 6.25 -13.28
N PRO A 187 15.27 5.01 -12.82
CA PRO A 187 15.86 3.95 -13.61
C PRO A 187 14.98 3.57 -14.83
N PRO A 188 15.56 2.84 -15.81
CA PRO A 188 14.84 2.52 -17.04
C PRO A 188 13.50 1.88 -16.77
N PHE A 189 12.48 2.49 -17.31
CA PHE A 189 11.10 2.07 -17.16
C PHE A 189 10.68 1.29 -18.40
N TYR A 190 10.33 0.03 -18.22
CA TYR A 190 9.78 -0.73 -19.32
C TYR A 190 8.30 -0.39 -19.46
N MET A 191 8.00 0.55 -20.35
CA MET A 191 6.65 0.74 -20.85
C MET A 191 6.40 -0.28 -21.96
N TYR A 192 5.35 -1.05 -21.83
CA TYR A 192 4.88 -1.94 -22.88
C TYR A 192 3.89 -1.24 -23.79
#